data_27316f9ed99a2e870f64a3bab78dd345
#
_entry.id   27316f9ed99a2e870f64a3bab78dd345
#
_cell.length_a   1.000
_cell.length_b   1.000
_cell.length_c   1.000
_cell.angle_alpha   90.00
_cell.angle_beta   90.00
_cell.angle_gamma   90.00
#
_symmetry.space_group_name_H-M   'P 1'
#
loop_
_entity.id
_entity.type
_entity.pdbx_description
1 polymer ?
#
loop_
_entity_poly.entity_id
_entity_poly.type
_entity_poly.pdbx_seq_one_letter_code
_entity_poly.pdbx_strand_id
1 'polypeptide(L)'
;MAEKRDYYEILVLSKRASEDEIKKAFRKKAMEYHPDKNPGDKAAEEKFKEVNEAYSILSDAEKKEKYDRFGHAGVDPNAGFGEC
;
A
#
# COMPACT_ATOMS: atom_id res chain seq x y z
N MET A 1 -14.33 9.02 -10.31
CA MET A 1 -13.05 9.60 -9.95
C MET A 1 -12.19 8.60 -9.23
N ALA A 2 -11.09 8.25 -9.82
CA ALA A 2 -10.24 7.20 -9.27
C ALA A 2 -9.22 7.82 -8.31
N GLU A 3 -9.52 7.76 -7.05
CA GLU A 3 -8.59 8.22 -6.03
C GLU A 3 -7.97 7.02 -5.36
N LYS A 4 -6.69 7.11 -5.11
CA LYS A 4 -6.00 6.06 -4.40
C LYS A 4 -6.43 6.08 -2.95
N ARG A 5 -6.63 4.89 -2.41
CA ARG A 5 -6.95 4.77 -1.02
C ARG A 5 -5.71 5.03 -0.17
N ASP A 6 -5.97 5.40 1.08
CA ASP A 6 -4.91 5.53 2.06
C ASP A 6 -4.24 4.17 2.25
N TYR A 7 -2.92 4.15 2.19
CA TYR A 7 -2.19 2.89 2.34
C TYR A 7 -2.45 2.23 3.68
N TYR A 8 -2.60 3.03 4.72
CA TYR A 8 -2.95 2.48 6.03
C TYR A 8 -4.33 1.84 6.00
N GLU A 9 -5.24 2.43 5.27
CA GLU A 9 -6.59 1.90 5.15
C GLU A 9 -6.61 0.59 4.37
N ILE A 10 -5.81 0.53 3.32
CA ILE A 10 -5.72 -0.68 2.51
C ILE A 10 -5.29 -1.87 3.36
N LEU A 11 -4.34 -1.66 4.25
CA LEU A 11 -3.85 -2.72 5.13
C LEU A 11 -4.62 -2.76 6.45
N VAL A 12 -5.60 -1.88 6.63
CA VAL A 12 -6.40 -1.80 7.85
C VAL A 12 -5.50 -1.55 9.06
N LEU A 13 -4.70 -0.51 8.96
CA LEU A 13 -3.76 -0.13 9.99
C LEU A 13 -4.00 1.29 10.46
N SER A 14 -3.53 1.61 11.65
CA SER A 14 -3.50 2.99 12.11
C SER A 14 -2.18 3.61 11.65
N LYS A 15 -2.13 4.94 11.68
CA LYS A 15 -0.90 5.62 11.28
C LYS A 15 0.26 5.36 12.24
N ARG A 16 -0.04 4.81 13.40
CA ARG A 16 0.98 4.48 14.40
C ARG A 16 1.41 3.03 14.35
N ALA A 17 0.99 2.31 13.33
CA ALA A 17 1.33 0.90 13.22
C ALA A 17 2.84 0.71 13.16
N SER A 18 3.32 -0.28 13.87
CA SER A 18 4.73 -0.62 13.85
C SER A 18 5.08 -1.40 12.58
N GLU A 19 6.38 -1.57 12.33
CA GLU A 19 6.80 -2.34 11.18
C GLU A 19 6.27 -3.77 11.23
N ASP A 20 6.24 -4.35 12.43
CA ASP A 20 5.72 -5.71 12.57
C ASP A 20 4.25 -5.76 12.22
N GLU A 21 3.48 -4.76 12.65
CA GLU A 21 2.07 -4.70 12.33
C GLU A 21 1.85 -4.55 10.83
N ILE A 22 2.68 -3.74 10.21
CA ILE A 22 2.59 -3.54 8.77
C ILE A 22 2.87 -4.85 8.03
N LYS A 23 3.91 -5.57 8.44
CA LYS A 23 4.24 -6.84 7.81
C LYS A 23 3.14 -7.86 7.99
N LYS A 24 2.59 -7.95 9.20
CA LYS A 24 1.52 -8.91 9.47
C LYS A 24 0.29 -8.59 8.65
N ALA A 25 -0.06 -7.33 8.58
CA ALA A 25 -1.23 -6.91 7.81
C ALA A 25 -1.01 -7.19 6.33
N PHE A 26 0.18 -6.92 5.83
CA PHE A 26 0.50 -7.21 4.45
C PHE A 26 0.35 -8.68 4.13
N ARG A 27 0.93 -9.53 4.96
CA ARG A 27 0.86 -10.97 4.72
C ARG A 27 -0.58 -11.45 4.72
N LYS A 28 -1.36 -10.98 5.68
CA LYS A 28 -2.74 -11.39 5.79
C LYS A 28 -3.53 -10.98 4.55
N LYS A 29 -3.39 -9.74 4.14
CA LYS A 29 -4.12 -9.24 2.97
C LYS A 29 -3.62 -9.87 1.69
N ALA A 30 -2.31 -10.06 1.57
CA ALA A 30 -1.75 -10.68 0.38
C ALA A 30 -2.26 -12.10 0.21
N MET A 31 -2.38 -12.84 1.31
CA MET A 31 -2.93 -14.18 1.24
C MET A 31 -4.41 -14.17 0.89
N GLU A 32 -5.12 -13.21 1.43
CA GLU A 32 -6.55 -13.10 1.20
C GLU A 32 -6.87 -12.85 -0.28
N TYR A 33 -6.08 -12.01 -0.93
CA TYR A 33 -6.34 -11.62 -2.31
C TYR A 33 -5.40 -12.25 -3.32
N HIS A 34 -4.65 -13.27 -2.90
CA HIS A 34 -3.69 -13.90 -3.78
C HIS A 34 -4.37 -14.51 -5.00
N PRO A 35 -3.77 -14.36 -6.19
CA PRO A 35 -4.38 -14.92 -7.41
C PRO A 35 -4.62 -16.42 -7.37
N ASP A 36 -3.77 -17.16 -6.66
CA ASP A 36 -3.93 -18.59 -6.54
C ASP A 36 -5.20 -18.95 -5.79
N LYS A 37 -5.61 -18.13 -4.84
CA LYS A 37 -6.82 -18.35 -4.07
C LYS A 37 -8.05 -17.76 -4.74
N ASN A 38 -7.85 -16.81 -5.63
CA ASN A 38 -8.94 -16.09 -6.29
C ASN A 38 -8.71 -16.06 -7.80
N PRO A 39 -8.61 -17.23 -8.43
CA PRO A 39 -8.32 -17.26 -9.86
C PRO A 39 -9.43 -16.60 -10.66
N GLY A 40 -9.02 -15.70 -11.56
CA GLY A 40 -9.98 -15.02 -12.41
C GLY A 40 -10.75 -13.90 -11.74
N ASP A 41 -10.50 -13.62 -10.48
CA ASP A 41 -11.19 -12.54 -9.76
C ASP A 41 -10.42 -11.25 -9.94
N LYS A 42 -10.94 -10.39 -10.80
CA LYS A 42 -10.24 -9.13 -11.09
C LYS A 42 -10.25 -8.17 -9.90
N ALA A 43 -11.30 -8.20 -9.11
CA ALA A 43 -11.36 -7.35 -7.93
C ALA A 43 -10.28 -7.73 -6.93
N ALA A 44 -10.09 -9.03 -6.72
CA ALA A 44 -9.03 -9.50 -5.82
C ALA A 44 -7.67 -9.15 -6.39
N GLU A 45 -7.50 -9.25 -7.70
CA GLU A 45 -6.24 -8.90 -8.34
C GLU A 45 -5.89 -7.44 -8.12
N GLU A 46 -6.87 -6.56 -8.28
CA GLU A 46 -6.63 -5.13 -8.05
C GLU A 46 -6.29 -4.85 -6.60
N LYS A 47 -6.99 -5.49 -5.67
CA LYS A 47 -6.69 -5.32 -4.26
C LYS A 47 -5.33 -5.86 -3.90
N PHE A 48 -4.93 -6.96 -4.53
CA PHE A 48 -3.60 -7.50 -4.33
C PHE A 48 -2.53 -6.50 -4.73
N LYS A 49 -2.73 -5.83 -5.87
CA LYS A 49 -1.81 -4.80 -6.31
C LYS A 49 -1.75 -3.64 -5.33
N GLU A 50 -2.91 -3.22 -4.83
CA GLU A 50 -2.96 -2.14 -3.85
C GLU A 50 -2.22 -2.52 -2.56
N VAL A 51 -2.40 -3.75 -2.12
CA VAL A 51 -1.73 -4.25 -0.92
C VAL A 51 -0.22 -4.23 -1.10
N ASN A 52 0.25 -4.67 -2.26
CA ASN A 52 1.68 -4.66 -2.55
C ASN A 52 2.23 -3.24 -2.58
N GLU A 53 1.50 -2.33 -3.20
CA GLU A 53 1.92 -0.94 -3.27
C GLU A 53 1.97 -0.33 -1.88
N ALA A 54 0.94 -0.56 -1.08
CA ALA A 54 0.89 -0.03 0.27
C ALA A 54 2.09 -0.53 1.09
N TYR A 55 2.38 -1.80 0.98
CA TYR A 55 3.50 -2.37 1.73
C TYR A 55 4.82 -1.79 1.26
N SER A 56 4.99 -1.61 -0.05
CA SER A 56 6.25 -1.09 -0.57
C SER A 56 6.53 0.32 -0.05
N ILE A 57 5.48 1.08 0.20
CA ILE A 57 5.62 2.43 0.74
C ILE A 57 5.79 2.40 2.26
N LEU A 58 4.95 1.65 2.94
CA LEU A 58 4.93 1.67 4.40
C LEU A 58 6.08 0.89 5.02
N SER A 59 6.70 -0.02 4.27
CA SER A 59 7.83 -0.78 4.79
C SER A 59 9.16 -0.05 4.64
N ASP A 60 9.18 1.02 3.85
CA ASP A 60 10.37 1.83 3.65
C ASP A 60 10.23 3.08 4.51
N ALA A 61 11.13 3.25 5.48
CA ALA A 61 11.03 4.37 6.42
C ALA A 61 11.02 5.72 5.71
N GLU A 62 11.83 5.87 4.70
CA GLU A 62 11.91 7.12 3.97
C GLU A 62 10.62 7.41 3.20
N LYS A 63 10.13 6.41 2.50
CA LYS A 63 8.89 6.57 1.74
C LYS A 63 7.70 6.76 2.69
N LYS A 64 7.71 6.02 3.78
CA LYS A 64 6.65 6.15 4.76
C LYS A 64 6.59 7.56 5.32
N GLU A 65 7.74 8.15 5.60
CA GLU A 65 7.79 9.51 6.10
C GLU A 65 7.25 10.49 5.08
N LYS A 66 7.64 10.33 3.81
CA LYS A 66 7.13 11.19 2.77
C LYS A 66 5.62 11.05 2.61
N TYR A 67 5.16 9.84 2.70
CA TYR A 67 3.74 9.60 2.60
C TYR A 67 2.98 10.22 3.78
N ASP A 68 3.53 10.10 4.97
CA ASP A 68 2.89 10.67 6.15
C ASP A 68 2.80 12.19 6.06
N ARG A 69 3.77 12.82 5.40
CA ARG A 69 3.79 14.27 5.27
C ARG A 69 2.95 14.77 4.11
N PHE A 70 3.02 14.10 2.98
CA PHE A 70 2.45 14.62 1.74
C PHE A 70 1.37 13.74 1.14
N GLY A 71 1.07 12.62 1.77
CA GLY A 71 0.12 11.69 1.22
C GLY A 71 0.66 11.04 -0.04
N HIS A 72 -0.25 10.64 -0.93
CA HIS A 72 0.16 9.94 -2.14
C HIS A 72 1.10 10.77 -3.01
N ALA A 73 0.98 12.08 -2.96
CA ALA A 73 1.84 12.94 -3.76
C ALA A 73 3.31 12.79 -3.38
N GLY A 74 3.58 12.49 -2.13
CA GLY A 74 4.95 12.34 -1.67
C GLY A 74 5.66 11.12 -2.20
N VAL A 75 4.91 10.13 -2.68
CA VAL A 75 5.48 8.88 -3.17
C VAL A 75 5.06 8.54 -4.59
N ASP A 76 4.27 9.39 -5.20
CA ASP A 76 3.76 9.17 -6.54
C ASP A 76 4.83 9.55 -7.56
N PRO A 77 5.27 8.62 -8.40
CA PRO A 77 6.28 8.94 -9.41
C PRO A 77 5.82 9.98 -10.41
N ASN A 78 4.51 10.14 -10.55
CA ASN A 78 3.96 11.13 -11.48
C ASN A 78 3.82 12.51 -10.87
N ALA A 79 4.12 12.64 -9.60
CA ALA A 79 4.03 13.94 -8.92
C ALA A 79 5.26 14.82 -9.15
N GLY A 80 6.29 14.26 -9.75
CA GLY A 80 7.47 15.04 -10.09
C GLY A 80 8.47 15.24 -8.99
N PHE A 81 8.28 14.60 -7.85
CA PHE A 81 9.21 14.75 -6.75
C PHE A 81 10.49 13.96 -7.02
N GLY A 82 11.60 14.64 -6.86
CA GLY A 82 12.88 13.99 -6.99
C GLY A 82 13.22 13.53 -8.38
N GLU A 83 12.44 13.91 -9.33
CA GLU A 83 12.69 13.55 -10.71
C GLU A 83 13.60 14.55 -11.38
N CYS A 84 14.47 14.02 -12.16
CA CYS A 84 15.38 14.89 -12.90
C CYS A 84 15.06 14.88 -14.35
#